data_995b53ca206c94c68bded43d510bb689
#
_entry.id   995b53ca206c94c68bded43d510bb689
#
_cell.length_a   1.000
_cell.length_b   1.000
_cell.length_c   1.000
_cell.angle_alpha   90.00
_cell.angle_beta   90.00
_cell.angle_gamma   90.00
#
_symmetry.space_group_name_H-M   'P 1'
#
loop_
_entity.id
_entity.type
_entity.pdbx_description
1 polymer ?
#
loop_
_entity_poly.entity_id
_entity_poly.type
_entity_poly.pdbx_seq_one_letter_code
_entity_poly.pdbx_strand_id
1 'polypeptide(L)'
;MRALALAAIVVAGTVTYGSLGGLLKGPSVFADELIYMDATRSVADGHRPMERDQTYGRGLLFPVAAAPVVALSPNQPDAYRALQWFNAVLFSLAAIPAFFLARRLLAVRWSLAVAALTVAVPSAVYTGMVLTESAAYVTGTLALLALLRVVERPTARSQLVALGAVALAALARPQLVVLVLGLPAGLALRWWLLPRASRPTVSAALRPLWPTLAAVGFVVVVGAAAFASGHASLRDYRDVFTTYDVAGVARWSWYTLGDLGLYVAVIPLVAAPAALADLWRRGRAGSSRDASFLGLFVSVNVVTVIIVAAFSSATFGGARLHDRYLFYVAPLWLVLFALWLVRGAPSSWTTLAVGAAPAAALLGTLPQRLLLRDTNLQFDAVATAVWSRIRAVDASRPNVLRLLLVLTVLAALGAVLAAGRWPLALLVPVAVVFVLNAVFVWQSRIHDADIRVFADNRPATWSWVDQAVPPDAEVTDVFVESGPCQPVNIGAFRWTEFFNERITPVLRVGVPADITTDGRSVRIGSDGVVRRLDGKPIATDYAVLPPGVALTGRVIAHGTLANLQLWKVGGTLHFRDAHSNADAVAAACPGTA
;
A
#
# COMPACT_ATOMS: atom_id res chain seq x y z
N MET A 1 20.93 -2.82 27.56
CA MET A 1 19.71 -3.66 27.48
C MET A 1 18.63 -3.08 26.55
N ARG A 2 18.22 -1.78 26.64
CA ARG A 2 17.12 -1.22 25.83
C ARG A 2 17.42 -1.21 24.32
N ALA A 3 18.62 -0.76 23.94
CA ALA A 3 19.05 -0.74 22.54
C ALA A 3 19.13 -2.17 21.95
N LEU A 4 19.63 -3.12 22.76
CA LEU A 4 19.68 -4.53 22.36
C LEU A 4 18.28 -5.12 22.14
N ALA A 5 17.31 -4.83 23.02
CA ALA A 5 15.93 -5.31 22.84
C ALA A 5 15.28 -4.72 21.58
N LEU A 6 15.48 -3.43 21.31
CA LEU A 6 14.99 -2.80 20.09
C LEU A 6 15.67 -3.36 18.82
N ALA A 7 16.99 -3.55 18.88
CA ALA A 7 17.74 -4.19 17.80
C ALA A 7 17.25 -5.63 17.55
N ALA A 8 16.99 -6.39 18.63
CA ALA A 8 16.44 -7.74 18.51
C ALA A 8 15.06 -7.76 17.81
N ILE A 9 14.18 -6.79 18.08
CA ILE A 9 12.89 -6.65 17.39
C ILE A 9 13.11 -6.41 15.88
N VAL A 10 14.02 -5.48 15.54
CA VAL A 10 14.33 -5.17 14.13
C VAL A 10 14.92 -6.39 13.43
N VAL A 11 15.90 -7.05 14.04
CA VAL A 11 16.53 -8.26 13.47
C VAL A 11 15.52 -9.39 13.32
N ALA A 12 14.71 -9.66 14.34
CA ALA A 12 13.68 -10.70 14.28
C ALA A 12 12.67 -10.43 13.15
N GLY A 13 12.17 -9.20 13.03
CA GLY A 13 11.29 -8.81 11.93
C GLY A 13 11.96 -8.98 10.56
N THR A 14 13.20 -8.50 10.42
CA THR A 14 13.97 -8.63 9.17
C THR A 14 14.15 -10.09 8.77
N VAL A 15 14.59 -10.95 9.69
CA VAL A 15 14.81 -12.38 9.42
C VAL A 15 13.48 -13.07 9.07
N THR A 16 12.43 -12.81 9.84
CA THR A 16 11.11 -13.41 9.59
C THR A 16 10.59 -13.03 8.20
N TYR A 17 10.52 -11.75 7.89
CA TYR A 17 9.92 -11.30 6.62
C TYR A 17 10.84 -11.50 5.43
N GLY A 18 12.15 -11.37 5.61
CA GLY A 18 13.12 -11.74 4.59
C GLY A 18 13.05 -13.24 4.23
N SER A 19 12.86 -14.13 5.22
CA SER A 19 12.68 -15.55 4.96
C SER A 19 11.34 -15.86 4.30
N LEU A 20 10.24 -15.26 4.78
CA LEU A 20 8.91 -15.42 4.19
C LEU A 20 8.87 -14.84 2.76
N GLY A 21 9.54 -13.73 2.50
CA GLY A 21 9.67 -13.14 1.17
C GLY A 21 10.15 -14.15 0.13
N GLY A 22 11.10 -15.01 0.48
CA GLY A 22 11.62 -16.02 -0.41
C GLY A 22 10.67 -17.14 -0.83
N LEU A 23 9.50 -17.20 -0.22
CA LEU A 23 8.43 -18.07 -0.68
C LEU A 23 7.73 -17.49 -1.92
N LEU A 24 7.83 -16.16 -2.14
CA LEU A 24 7.36 -15.50 -3.35
C LEU A 24 8.52 -15.45 -4.36
N LYS A 25 8.41 -16.17 -5.44
CA LYS A 25 9.49 -16.32 -6.43
C LYS A 25 9.56 -15.17 -7.42
N GLY A 26 8.49 -14.43 -7.59
CA GLY A 26 8.45 -13.29 -8.51
C GLY A 26 7.27 -12.36 -8.27
N PRO A 27 7.07 -11.39 -9.16
CA PRO A 27 6.09 -10.33 -8.98
C PRO A 27 4.69 -10.91 -8.84
N SER A 28 3.96 -10.30 -7.95
CA SER A 28 2.55 -10.62 -7.78
C SER A 28 1.71 -10.01 -8.91
N VAL A 29 0.39 -10.06 -8.77
CA VAL A 29 -0.54 -9.49 -9.77
C VAL A 29 -0.47 -7.96 -9.86
N PHE A 30 0.28 -7.27 -9.00
CA PHE A 30 0.38 -5.82 -9.06
C PHE A 30 1.30 -5.33 -10.17
N ALA A 31 0.74 -4.53 -11.08
CA ALA A 31 1.52 -3.78 -12.05
C ALA A 31 2.53 -2.81 -11.40
N ASP A 32 2.25 -2.36 -10.18
CA ASP A 32 3.14 -1.48 -9.41
C ASP A 32 4.54 -2.07 -9.24
N GLU A 33 4.68 -3.41 -9.10
CA GLU A 33 6.00 -4.04 -8.95
C GLU A 33 6.87 -3.86 -10.21
N LEU A 34 6.27 -3.94 -11.39
CA LEU A 34 6.95 -3.67 -12.66
C LEU A 34 7.46 -2.24 -12.72
N ILE A 35 6.56 -1.30 -12.41
CA ILE A 35 6.84 0.14 -12.44
C ILE A 35 8.00 0.50 -11.51
N TYR A 36 7.98 -0.03 -10.29
CA TYR A 36 9.05 0.24 -9.32
C TYR A 36 10.35 -0.46 -9.69
N MET A 37 10.28 -1.65 -10.29
CA MET A 37 11.47 -2.37 -10.75
C MET A 37 12.13 -1.63 -11.90
N ASP A 38 11.38 -1.21 -12.92
CA ASP A 38 11.89 -0.46 -14.07
C ASP A 38 12.55 0.85 -13.63
N ALA A 39 11.88 1.62 -12.76
CA ALA A 39 12.46 2.83 -12.20
C ALA A 39 13.75 2.55 -11.43
N THR A 40 13.81 1.43 -10.68
CA THR A 40 14.99 1.05 -9.91
C THR A 40 16.15 0.63 -10.81
N ARG A 41 15.89 -0.14 -11.89
CA ARG A 41 16.87 -0.51 -12.91
C ARG A 41 17.44 0.73 -13.59
N SER A 42 16.58 1.63 -14.07
CA SER A 42 17.01 2.88 -14.72
C SER A 42 17.97 3.66 -13.83
N VAL A 43 17.73 3.75 -12.54
CA VAL A 43 18.64 4.41 -11.58
C VAL A 43 19.92 3.60 -11.39
N ALA A 44 19.83 2.26 -11.32
CA ALA A 44 20.99 1.37 -11.19
C ALA A 44 21.95 1.51 -12.38
N ASP A 45 21.41 1.74 -13.58
CA ASP A 45 22.15 1.98 -14.83
C ASP A 45 22.65 3.44 -14.97
N GLY A 46 22.46 4.28 -13.96
CA GLY A 46 22.89 5.67 -13.96
C GLY A 46 21.98 6.61 -14.74
N HIS A 47 20.78 6.19 -15.11
CA HIS A 47 19.81 7.00 -15.82
C HIS A 47 18.81 7.66 -14.84
N ARG A 48 18.03 8.62 -15.35
CA ARG A 48 16.87 9.13 -14.63
C ARG A 48 15.84 8.01 -14.47
N PRO A 49 15.05 8.01 -13.36
CA PRO A 49 14.01 7.00 -13.17
C PRO A 49 13.01 7.00 -14.34
N MET A 50 12.85 5.86 -14.96
CA MET A 50 11.92 5.64 -16.08
C MET A 50 10.91 4.57 -15.70
N GLU A 51 9.73 4.66 -16.24
CA GLU A 51 8.68 3.66 -16.17
C GLU A 51 8.43 3.21 -17.60
N ARG A 52 8.98 2.06 -17.96
CA ARG A 52 9.07 1.64 -19.35
C ARG A 52 9.80 2.73 -20.19
N ASP A 53 9.16 3.32 -21.17
CA ASP A 53 9.70 4.40 -21.99
C ASP A 53 9.23 5.81 -21.57
N GLN A 54 8.61 5.95 -20.39
CA GLN A 54 8.11 7.21 -19.87
C GLN A 54 8.89 7.67 -18.64
N THR A 55 8.90 8.98 -18.41
CA THR A 55 9.47 9.51 -17.17
C THR A 55 8.66 9.04 -15.98
N TYR A 56 9.31 8.41 -15.00
CA TYR A 56 8.71 7.99 -13.76
C TYR A 56 8.14 9.19 -12.97
N GLY A 57 6.88 9.09 -12.56
CA GLY A 57 6.14 10.19 -11.94
C GLY A 57 5.71 9.94 -10.49
N ARG A 58 6.28 8.94 -9.81
CA ARG A 58 5.86 8.53 -8.46
C ARG A 58 6.94 8.85 -7.41
N GLY A 59 6.89 8.24 -6.22
CA GLY A 59 7.85 8.48 -5.15
C GLY A 59 9.27 8.00 -5.47
N LEU A 60 10.25 8.89 -5.43
CA LEU A 60 11.64 8.65 -5.85
C LEU A 60 12.47 7.89 -4.81
N LEU A 61 12.07 7.89 -3.53
CA LEU A 61 12.91 7.35 -2.46
C LEU A 61 13.20 5.87 -2.65
N PHE A 62 12.18 5.07 -3.01
CA PHE A 62 12.36 3.64 -3.17
C PHE A 62 13.28 3.28 -4.34
N PRO A 63 13.05 3.75 -5.59
CA PRO A 63 13.95 3.46 -6.71
C PRO A 63 15.40 3.84 -6.42
N VAL A 64 15.64 5.03 -5.84
CA VAL A 64 16.99 5.50 -5.54
C VAL A 64 17.66 4.67 -4.42
N ALA A 65 16.93 4.34 -3.35
CA ALA A 65 17.48 3.56 -2.25
C ALA A 65 17.69 2.08 -2.60
N ALA A 66 16.89 1.54 -3.51
CA ALA A 66 16.93 0.15 -3.96
C ALA A 66 17.90 -0.08 -5.13
N ALA A 67 18.25 0.96 -5.90
CA ALA A 67 19.15 0.85 -7.05
C ALA A 67 20.49 0.15 -6.76
N PRO A 68 21.21 0.43 -5.66
CA PRO A 68 22.43 -0.30 -5.33
C PRO A 68 22.21 -1.80 -5.14
N VAL A 69 21.03 -2.21 -4.64
CA VAL A 69 20.69 -3.63 -4.46
C VAL A 69 20.57 -4.33 -5.81
N VAL A 70 19.92 -3.68 -6.77
CA VAL A 70 19.78 -4.20 -8.16
C VAL A 70 21.13 -4.21 -8.86
N ALA A 71 21.90 -3.11 -8.79
CA ALA A 71 23.22 -3.00 -9.43
C ALA A 71 24.24 -4.05 -8.95
N LEU A 72 24.12 -4.49 -7.70
CA LEU A 72 25.01 -5.50 -7.12
C LEU A 72 24.52 -6.93 -7.33
N SER A 73 23.33 -7.13 -7.88
CA SER A 73 22.75 -8.46 -8.10
C SER A 73 23.19 -9.04 -9.44
N PRO A 74 23.59 -10.31 -9.51
CA PRO A 74 24.14 -10.91 -10.73
C PRO A 74 23.06 -11.16 -11.81
N ASN A 75 21.80 -11.25 -11.43
CA ASN A 75 20.67 -11.49 -12.32
C ASN A 75 19.36 -11.01 -11.68
N GLN A 76 18.29 -10.97 -12.45
CA GLN A 76 16.98 -10.46 -12.01
C GLN A 76 16.32 -11.27 -10.89
N PRO A 77 16.34 -12.62 -10.90
CA PRO A 77 15.83 -13.40 -9.77
C PRO A 77 16.54 -13.10 -8.45
N ASP A 78 17.87 -12.93 -8.48
CA ASP A 78 18.66 -12.57 -7.30
C ASP A 78 18.37 -11.12 -6.86
N ALA A 79 18.20 -10.20 -7.82
CA ALA A 79 17.79 -8.82 -7.54
C ALA A 79 16.42 -8.79 -6.83
N TYR A 80 15.44 -9.55 -7.33
CA TYR A 80 14.12 -9.65 -6.69
C TYR A 80 14.24 -10.16 -5.26
N ARG A 81 15.03 -11.20 -5.06
CA ARG A 81 15.28 -11.79 -3.73
C ARG A 81 15.98 -10.82 -2.78
N ALA A 82 16.98 -10.10 -3.27
CA ALA A 82 17.69 -9.09 -2.49
C ALA A 82 16.78 -7.91 -2.12
N LEU A 83 15.87 -7.49 -3.02
CA LEU A 83 14.87 -6.46 -2.76
C LEU A 83 13.86 -6.88 -1.69
N GLN A 84 13.48 -8.15 -1.62
CA GLN A 84 12.62 -8.66 -0.54
C GLN A 84 13.31 -8.52 0.83
N TRP A 85 14.60 -8.84 0.93
CA TRP A 85 15.38 -8.62 2.16
C TRP A 85 15.52 -7.14 2.48
N PHE A 86 15.79 -6.30 1.48
CA PHE A 86 15.86 -4.85 1.63
C PHE A 86 14.54 -4.28 2.18
N ASN A 87 13.41 -4.71 1.64
CA ASN A 87 12.08 -4.32 2.12
C ASN A 87 11.82 -4.81 3.56
N ALA A 88 12.25 -6.03 3.90
CA ALA A 88 12.13 -6.55 5.26
C ALA A 88 12.92 -5.72 6.27
N VAL A 89 14.13 -5.25 5.90
CA VAL A 89 14.92 -4.31 6.71
C VAL A 89 14.18 -2.99 6.88
N LEU A 90 13.75 -2.35 5.78
CA LEU A 90 13.06 -1.06 5.82
C LEU A 90 11.80 -1.13 6.69
N PHE A 91 10.99 -2.16 6.49
CA PHE A 91 9.76 -2.34 7.25
C PHE A 91 10.04 -2.50 8.75
N SER A 92 11.01 -3.35 9.11
CA SER A 92 11.37 -3.62 10.49
C SER A 92 11.99 -2.41 11.19
N LEU A 93 12.68 -1.54 10.45
CA LEU A 93 13.21 -0.27 10.98
C LEU A 93 12.10 0.67 11.49
N ALA A 94 10.84 0.50 11.09
CA ALA A 94 9.71 1.26 11.64
C ALA A 94 9.54 1.06 13.16
N ALA A 95 10.04 -0.04 13.73
CA ALA A 95 10.11 -0.26 15.18
C ALA A 95 10.81 0.89 15.92
N ILE A 96 11.84 1.49 15.31
CA ILE A 96 12.65 2.54 15.95
C ILE A 96 11.83 3.83 16.17
N PRO A 97 11.27 4.49 15.13
CA PRO A 97 10.43 5.66 15.35
C PRO A 97 9.17 5.34 16.16
N ALA A 98 8.58 4.15 16.02
CA ALA A 98 7.43 3.72 16.84
C ALA A 98 7.79 3.59 18.32
N PHE A 99 8.96 3.04 18.65
CA PHE A 99 9.47 3.03 20.02
C PHE A 99 9.58 4.44 20.60
N PHE A 100 10.21 5.38 19.88
CA PHE A 100 10.38 6.75 20.35
C PHE A 100 9.04 7.52 20.40
N LEU A 101 8.10 7.24 19.51
CA LEU A 101 6.73 7.76 19.55
C LEU A 101 6.04 7.32 20.84
N ALA A 102 6.08 6.02 21.14
CA ALA A 102 5.50 5.45 22.35
C ALA A 102 6.19 5.97 23.63
N ARG A 103 7.52 6.19 23.59
CA ARG A 103 8.31 6.73 24.72
C ARG A 103 7.89 8.14 25.15
N ARG A 104 7.11 8.84 24.35
CA ARG A 104 6.56 10.16 24.77
C ARG A 104 5.54 10.02 25.89
N LEU A 105 4.86 8.88 25.98
CA LEU A 105 3.73 8.64 26.88
C LEU A 105 3.90 7.40 27.77
N LEU A 106 4.72 6.43 27.36
CA LEU A 106 4.83 5.11 27.94
C LEU A 106 6.21 4.80 28.53
N ALA A 107 6.25 3.88 29.49
CA ALA A 107 7.50 3.30 30.00
C ALA A 107 8.17 2.42 28.95
N VAL A 108 9.46 2.12 29.13
CA VAL A 108 10.30 1.39 28.14
C VAL A 108 9.68 0.06 27.71
N ARG A 109 9.24 -0.77 28.66
CA ARG A 109 8.68 -2.10 28.38
C ARG A 109 7.48 -2.03 27.44
N TRP A 110 6.60 -1.07 27.64
CA TRP A 110 5.41 -0.86 26.81
C TRP A 110 5.76 -0.26 25.44
N SER A 111 6.77 0.59 25.40
CA SER A 111 7.26 1.13 24.13
C SER A 111 7.92 0.06 23.27
N LEU A 112 8.60 -0.93 23.89
CA LEU A 112 9.09 -2.12 23.18
C LEU A 112 7.95 -3.00 22.68
N ALA A 113 6.88 -3.17 23.46
CA ALA A 113 5.68 -3.91 23.03
C ALA A 113 5.02 -3.22 21.81
N VAL A 114 4.87 -1.89 21.83
CA VAL A 114 4.38 -1.11 20.68
C VAL A 114 5.29 -1.30 19.48
N ALA A 115 6.62 -1.20 19.66
CA ALA A 115 7.58 -1.41 18.58
C ALA A 115 7.47 -2.82 17.96
N ALA A 116 7.32 -3.85 18.77
CA ALA A 116 7.14 -5.22 18.30
C ALA A 116 5.81 -5.41 17.53
N LEU A 117 4.70 -4.87 18.07
CA LEU A 117 3.40 -4.91 17.38
C LEU A 117 3.43 -4.08 16.08
N THR A 118 4.18 -2.97 16.03
CA THR A 118 4.35 -2.17 14.81
C THR A 118 4.99 -2.99 13.69
N VAL A 119 5.93 -3.86 14.00
CA VAL A 119 6.54 -4.77 13.01
C VAL A 119 5.60 -5.94 12.68
N ALA A 120 4.70 -6.32 13.57
CA ALA A 120 3.80 -7.46 13.39
C ALA A 120 2.49 -7.13 12.62
N VAL A 121 2.27 -5.87 12.21
CA VAL A 121 1.03 -5.49 11.49
C VAL A 121 0.84 -6.28 10.19
N PRO A 122 -0.42 -6.49 9.74
CA PRO A 122 -0.71 -7.30 8.54
C PRO A 122 0.01 -6.84 7.28
N SER A 123 0.28 -5.54 7.13
CA SER A 123 1.01 -4.96 5.99
C SER A 123 2.47 -5.41 5.86
N ALA A 124 3.00 -6.19 6.81
CA ALA A 124 4.30 -6.85 6.68
C ALA A 124 4.38 -7.76 5.42
N VAL A 125 3.25 -8.19 4.88
CA VAL A 125 3.20 -8.95 3.62
C VAL A 125 3.82 -8.20 2.45
N TYR A 126 3.76 -6.87 2.43
CA TYR A 126 4.35 -6.05 1.36
C TYR A 126 5.88 -6.13 1.29
N THR A 127 6.54 -6.65 2.33
CA THR A 127 8.00 -6.88 2.30
C THR A 127 8.42 -7.90 1.26
N GLY A 128 7.53 -8.84 0.91
CA GLY A 128 7.77 -9.86 -0.12
C GLY A 128 7.61 -9.36 -1.56
N MET A 129 7.28 -8.08 -1.76
CA MET A 129 6.96 -7.50 -3.06
C MET A 129 7.87 -6.29 -3.34
N VAL A 130 8.09 -5.95 -4.60
CA VAL A 130 8.85 -4.74 -5.01
C VAL A 130 7.90 -3.55 -4.95
N LEU A 131 7.65 -3.06 -3.74
CA LEU A 131 6.70 -2.00 -3.47
C LEU A 131 7.28 -0.92 -2.54
N THR A 132 6.73 0.28 -2.61
CA THR A 132 7.16 1.43 -1.79
C THR A 132 6.67 1.39 -0.34
N GLU A 133 5.79 0.46 0.01
CA GLU A 133 5.12 0.37 1.30
C GLU A 133 6.09 0.26 2.47
N SER A 134 7.14 -0.54 2.32
CA SER A 134 8.16 -0.70 3.38
C SER A 134 8.89 0.60 3.68
N ALA A 135 9.30 1.34 2.63
CA ALA A 135 9.91 2.66 2.76
C ALA A 135 8.91 3.69 3.33
N ALA A 136 7.66 3.67 2.87
CA ALA A 136 6.60 4.55 3.35
C ALA A 136 6.27 4.30 4.82
N TYR A 137 6.34 3.06 5.29
CA TYR A 137 6.02 2.73 6.68
C TYR A 137 7.03 3.31 7.67
N VAL A 138 8.31 3.11 7.42
CA VAL A 138 9.36 3.66 8.29
C VAL A 138 9.38 5.19 8.24
N THR A 139 9.29 5.78 7.05
CA THR A 139 9.33 7.23 6.88
C THR A 139 8.04 7.90 7.39
N GLY A 140 6.87 7.30 7.17
CA GLY A 140 5.60 7.76 7.72
C GLY A 140 5.58 7.71 9.25
N THR A 141 6.06 6.62 9.86
CA THR A 141 6.17 6.53 11.33
C THR A 141 7.15 7.56 11.89
N LEU A 142 8.27 7.82 11.18
CA LEU A 142 9.20 8.90 11.54
C LEU A 142 8.54 10.28 11.45
N ALA A 143 7.74 10.51 10.40
CA ALA A 143 6.98 11.75 10.24
C ALA A 143 5.97 11.94 11.39
N LEU A 144 5.26 10.90 11.80
CA LEU A 144 4.34 10.97 12.96
C LEU A 144 5.06 11.34 14.25
N LEU A 145 6.24 10.76 14.51
CA LEU A 145 7.07 11.12 15.66
C LEU A 145 7.50 12.60 15.60
N ALA A 146 7.93 13.06 14.43
CA ALA A 146 8.38 14.43 14.23
C ALA A 146 7.22 15.44 14.38
N LEU A 147 6.04 15.12 13.79
CA LEU A 147 4.82 15.93 13.94
C LEU A 147 4.36 16.00 15.39
N LEU A 148 4.41 14.89 16.15
CA LEU A 148 4.11 14.94 17.60
C LEU A 148 5.01 15.92 18.35
N ARG A 149 6.29 15.96 18.01
CA ARG A 149 7.24 16.93 18.62
C ARG A 149 6.90 18.37 18.28
N VAL A 150 6.41 18.65 17.06
CA VAL A 150 5.93 20.00 16.71
C VAL A 150 4.67 20.34 17.51
N VAL A 151 3.72 19.42 17.62
CA VAL A 151 2.49 19.63 18.40
C VAL A 151 2.84 19.85 19.88
N GLU A 152 3.83 19.13 20.43
CA GLU A 152 4.28 19.35 21.82
C GLU A 152 5.01 20.69 22.01
N ARG A 153 5.93 21.04 21.11
CA ARG A 153 6.80 22.22 21.20
C ARG A 153 7.11 22.74 19.78
N PRO A 154 6.36 23.71 19.27
CA PRO A 154 6.53 24.22 17.91
C PRO A 154 7.74 25.17 17.77
N THR A 155 8.95 24.64 17.96
CA THR A 155 10.20 25.37 17.69
C THR A 155 10.56 25.30 16.21
N ALA A 156 11.34 26.24 15.68
CA ALA A 156 11.82 26.20 14.30
C ALA A 156 12.53 24.88 13.98
N ARG A 157 13.39 24.38 14.89
CA ARG A 157 14.09 23.10 14.73
C ARG A 157 13.10 21.93 14.63
N SER A 158 12.10 21.85 15.51
CA SER A 158 11.13 20.74 15.45
C SER A 158 10.31 20.78 14.17
N GLN A 159 9.96 21.95 13.67
CA GLN A 159 9.25 22.12 12.40
C GLN A 159 10.10 21.72 11.20
N LEU A 160 11.37 22.15 11.11
CA LEU A 160 12.29 21.76 10.05
C LEU A 160 12.49 20.23 10.01
N VAL A 161 12.66 19.60 11.19
CA VAL A 161 12.75 18.13 11.28
C VAL A 161 11.45 17.47 10.81
N ALA A 162 10.30 18.01 11.19
CA ALA A 162 9.01 17.45 10.76
C ALA A 162 8.77 17.63 9.25
N LEU A 163 9.08 18.80 8.72
CA LEU A 163 8.99 19.07 7.27
C LEU A 163 9.92 18.14 6.48
N GLY A 164 11.18 17.96 6.94
CA GLY A 164 12.11 17.00 6.33
C GLY A 164 11.62 15.55 6.42
N ALA A 165 11.06 15.14 7.56
CA ALA A 165 10.50 13.80 7.73
C ALA A 165 9.26 13.56 6.85
N VAL A 166 8.36 14.56 6.73
CA VAL A 166 7.20 14.49 5.82
C VAL A 166 7.66 14.51 4.36
N ALA A 167 8.64 15.32 4.00
CA ALA A 167 9.20 15.32 2.65
C ALA A 167 9.80 13.95 2.29
N LEU A 168 10.56 13.34 3.21
CA LEU A 168 11.10 11.99 3.03
C LEU A 168 9.98 10.95 2.87
N ALA A 169 8.92 11.06 3.66
CA ALA A 169 7.76 10.19 3.55
C ALA A 169 7.02 10.39 2.21
N ALA A 170 6.88 11.63 1.75
CA ALA A 170 6.29 11.97 0.45
C ALA A 170 7.16 11.48 -0.72
N LEU A 171 8.50 11.51 -0.58
CA LEU A 171 9.41 10.91 -1.56
C LEU A 171 9.32 9.38 -1.59
N ALA A 172 8.96 8.73 -0.47
CA ALA A 172 8.64 7.31 -0.47
C ALA A 172 7.27 7.07 -1.14
N ARG A 173 6.29 7.89 -0.76
CA ARG A 173 4.90 7.78 -1.24
C ARG A 173 4.22 9.15 -1.23
N PRO A 174 3.88 9.73 -2.40
CA PRO A 174 3.35 11.09 -2.49
C PRO A 174 2.15 11.36 -1.59
N GLN A 175 1.29 10.35 -1.38
CA GLN A 175 0.11 10.47 -0.51
C GLN A 175 0.47 10.86 0.94
N LEU A 176 1.68 10.54 1.43
CA LEU A 176 2.08 10.85 2.80
C LEU A 176 2.31 12.35 3.07
N VAL A 177 2.31 13.18 2.02
CA VAL A 177 2.30 14.64 2.19
C VAL A 177 1.09 15.11 2.99
N VAL A 178 -0.02 14.37 2.95
CA VAL A 178 -1.26 14.69 3.67
C VAL A 178 -1.08 14.72 5.20
N LEU A 179 -0.04 14.06 5.74
CA LEU A 179 0.27 14.09 7.16
C LEU A 179 0.49 15.52 7.68
N VAL A 180 1.00 16.42 6.82
CA VAL A 180 1.19 17.83 7.20
C VAL A 180 -0.14 18.55 7.42
N LEU A 181 -1.21 18.13 6.73
CA LEU A 181 -2.55 18.71 6.87
C LEU A 181 -3.15 18.44 8.25
N GLY A 182 -2.73 17.35 8.90
CA GLY A 182 -3.11 17.06 10.29
C GLY A 182 -2.50 18.02 11.32
N LEU A 183 -1.42 18.72 10.99
CA LEU A 183 -0.70 19.55 11.94
C LEU A 183 -1.51 20.77 12.44
N PRO A 184 -2.15 21.59 11.58
CA PRO A 184 -2.96 22.72 12.05
C PRO A 184 -4.12 22.29 12.96
N ALA A 185 -4.84 21.24 12.57
CA ALA A 185 -5.95 20.70 13.35
C ALA A 185 -5.49 20.12 14.69
N GLY A 186 -4.35 19.41 14.70
CA GLY A 186 -3.73 18.88 15.91
C GLY A 186 -3.29 19.97 16.88
N LEU A 187 -2.68 21.03 16.37
CA LEU A 187 -2.30 22.22 17.17
C LEU A 187 -3.53 22.95 17.71
N ALA A 188 -4.57 23.15 16.90
CA ALA A 188 -5.81 23.78 17.30
C ALA A 188 -6.52 22.98 18.40
N LEU A 189 -6.61 21.65 18.23
CA LEU A 189 -7.23 20.76 19.22
C LEU A 189 -6.42 20.76 20.53
N ARG A 190 -5.09 20.68 20.45
CA ARG A 190 -4.23 20.82 21.63
C ARG A 190 -4.47 22.16 22.34
N TRP A 191 -4.47 23.27 21.60
CA TRP A 191 -4.69 24.61 22.15
C TRP A 191 -6.05 24.68 22.85
N TRP A 192 -7.09 24.13 22.25
CA TRP A 192 -8.43 24.12 22.83
C TRP A 192 -8.55 23.25 24.09
N LEU A 193 -7.78 22.15 24.17
CA LEU A 193 -7.74 21.25 25.33
C LEU A 193 -7.01 21.84 26.54
N LEU A 194 -6.05 22.74 26.34
CA LEU A 194 -5.34 23.35 27.46
C LEU A 194 -6.29 24.16 28.35
N PRO A 195 -6.06 24.25 29.68
CA PRO A 195 -6.82 25.11 30.59
C PRO A 195 -6.79 26.56 30.10
N ARG A 196 -7.94 27.27 30.21
CA ARG A 196 -8.07 28.65 29.72
C ARG A 196 -6.96 29.58 30.25
N ALA A 197 -6.60 29.43 31.51
CA ALA A 197 -5.55 30.23 32.14
C ALA A 197 -4.14 30.03 31.56
N SER A 198 -3.87 28.87 30.94
CA SER A 198 -2.58 28.53 30.34
C SER A 198 -2.56 28.60 28.80
N ARG A 199 -3.67 29.02 28.18
CA ARG A 199 -3.75 29.15 26.72
C ARG A 199 -3.00 30.41 26.28
N PRO A 200 -2.03 30.27 25.34
CA PRO A 200 -1.49 31.47 24.69
C PRO A 200 -2.57 32.12 23.82
N THR A 201 -2.43 33.40 23.55
CA THR A 201 -3.23 34.08 22.53
C THR A 201 -3.05 33.42 21.18
N VAL A 202 -4.00 33.51 20.27
CA VAL A 202 -3.94 32.91 18.95
C VAL A 202 -2.67 33.39 18.19
N SER A 203 -2.38 34.69 18.26
CA SER A 203 -1.17 35.25 17.64
C SER A 203 0.11 34.69 18.23
N ALA A 204 0.21 34.52 19.56
CA ALA A 204 1.34 33.90 20.21
C ALA A 204 1.48 32.41 19.90
N ALA A 205 0.36 31.71 19.63
CA ALA A 205 0.37 30.32 19.21
C ALA A 205 0.80 30.16 17.73
N LEU A 206 0.41 31.08 16.84
CA LEU A 206 0.73 31.04 15.41
C LEU A 206 2.13 31.55 15.08
N ARG A 207 2.63 32.56 15.84
CA ARG A 207 3.94 33.17 15.58
C ARG A 207 5.11 32.18 15.43
N PRO A 208 5.26 31.13 16.26
CA PRO A 208 6.34 30.16 16.09
C PRO A 208 6.17 29.25 14.86
N LEU A 209 4.99 29.23 14.21
CA LEU A 209 4.69 28.34 13.06
C LEU A 209 5.15 28.91 11.72
N TRP A 210 5.79 30.09 11.69
CA TRP A 210 6.21 30.72 10.44
C TRP A 210 7.04 29.80 9.51
N PRO A 211 7.94 28.88 10.01
CA PRO A 211 8.68 28.01 9.09
C PRO A 211 7.78 27.02 8.34
N THR A 212 6.78 26.45 9.06
CA THR A 212 5.80 25.55 8.44
C THR A 212 4.90 26.31 7.45
N LEU A 213 4.42 27.51 7.83
CA LEU A 213 3.58 28.34 6.95
C LEU A 213 4.35 28.77 5.69
N ALA A 214 5.62 29.16 5.85
CA ALA A 214 6.47 29.54 4.71
C ALA A 214 6.72 28.34 3.79
N ALA A 215 7.01 27.16 4.33
CA ALA A 215 7.23 25.95 3.54
C ALA A 215 5.96 25.51 2.79
N VAL A 216 4.81 25.52 3.46
CA VAL A 216 3.53 25.18 2.82
C VAL A 216 3.19 26.21 1.75
N GLY A 217 3.33 27.50 2.04
CA GLY A 217 3.13 28.60 1.07
C GLY A 217 4.04 28.43 -0.17
N PHE A 218 5.30 28.13 0.05
CA PHE A 218 6.26 27.87 -1.05
C PHE A 218 5.82 26.68 -1.91
N VAL A 219 5.45 25.54 -1.30
CA VAL A 219 4.99 24.35 -2.04
C VAL A 219 3.71 24.65 -2.83
N VAL A 220 2.77 25.41 -2.26
CA VAL A 220 1.54 25.81 -2.95
C VAL A 220 1.86 26.71 -4.15
N VAL A 221 2.71 27.73 -3.97
CA VAL A 221 3.08 28.67 -5.04
C VAL A 221 3.84 27.95 -6.16
N VAL A 222 4.86 27.15 -5.80
CA VAL A 222 5.65 26.39 -6.79
C VAL A 222 4.80 25.34 -7.50
N GLY A 223 3.96 24.62 -6.75
CA GLY A 223 3.04 23.64 -7.32
C GLY A 223 2.02 24.27 -8.27
N ALA A 224 1.43 25.39 -7.91
CA ALA A 224 0.51 26.14 -8.77
C ALA A 224 1.21 26.66 -10.03
N ALA A 225 2.43 27.20 -9.90
CA ALA A 225 3.22 27.65 -11.05
C ALA A 225 3.61 26.51 -11.97
N ALA A 226 4.05 25.37 -11.43
CA ALA A 226 4.37 24.16 -12.20
C ALA A 226 3.15 23.61 -12.94
N PHE A 227 1.99 23.63 -12.30
CA PHE A 227 0.73 23.23 -12.92
C PHE A 227 0.29 24.18 -14.02
N ALA A 228 0.33 25.50 -13.78
CA ALA A 228 -0.04 26.51 -14.75
C ALA A 228 0.89 26.52 -15.97
N SER A 229 2.18 26.19 -15.79
CA SER A 229 3.16 26.10 -16.88
C SER A 229 3.17 24.74 -17.61
N GLY A 230 2.30 23.80 -17.22
CA GLY A 230 2.24 22.46 -17.82
C GLY A 230 3.38 21.52 -17.43
N HIS A 231 4.30 21.95 -16.54
CA HIS A 231 5.39 21.10 -16.05
C HIS A 231 4.94 20.06 -15.02
N ALA A 232 3.76 20.25 -14.42
CA ALA A 232 3.13 19.27 -13.53
C ALA A 232 1.75 18.91 -14.05
N SER A 233 1.40 17.62 -14.00
CA SER A 233 0.06 17.12 -14.31
C SER A 233 -0.42 16.24 -13.16
N LEU A 234 -1.72 16.21 -12.94
CA LEU A 234 -2.32 15.32 -11.93
C LEU A 234 -2.29 13.84 -12.36
N ARG A 235 -2.01 13.57 -13.66
CA ARG A 235 -1.98 12.21 -14.21
C ARG A 235 -3.04 11.29 -13.57
N ASP A 236 -2.60 10.22 -12.94
CA ASP A 236 -3.43 9.19 -12.29
C ASP A 236 -4.28 9.72 -11.12
N TYR A 237 -3.95 10.90 -10.57
CA TYR A 237 -4.72 11.51 -9.49
C TYR A 237 -5.82 12.47 -9.97
N ARG A 238 -5.90 12.75 -11.28
CA ARG A 238 -6.90 13.68 -11.82
C ARG A 238 -8.32 13.23 -11.46
N ASP A 239 -8.62 11.97 -11.62
CA ASP A 239 -9.94 11.41 -11.38
C ASP A 239 -10.32 11.45 -9.89
N VAL A 240 -9.35 11.36 -8.99
CA VAL A 240 -9.60 11.53 -7.55
C VAL A 240 -10.17 12.91 -7.23
N PHE A 241 -9.75 13.94 -7.99
CA PHE A 241 -10.22 15.32 -7.77
C PHE A 241 -11.46 15.69 -8.60
N THR A 242 -11.83 14.89 -9.58
CA THR A 242 -12.92 15.22 -10.52
C THR A 242 -14.14 14.31 -10.44
N THR A 243 -13.99 13.09 -9.90
CA THR A 243 -15.03 12.04 -9.98
C THR A 243 -15.66 11.64 -8.63
N TYR A 244 -15.19 12.19 -7.49
CA TYR A 244 -15.78 11.91 -6.20
C TYR A 244 -17.00 12.82 -5.90
N ASP A 245 -17.91 12.32 -5.08
CA ASP A 245 -19.02 13.09 -4.53
C ASP A 245 -18.96 13.17 -3.00
N VAL A 246 -19.51 14.21 -2.40
CA VAL A 246 -19.45 14.45 -0.94
C VAL A 246 -20.16 13.35 -0.15
N ALA A 247 -21.31 12.88 -0.64
CA ALA A 247 -22.05 11.78 0.00
C ALA A 247 -21.28 10.46 -0.10
N GLY A 248 -20.65 10.21 -1.25
CA GLY A 248 -19.72 9.11 -1.44
C GLY A 248 -18.56 9.16 -0.46
N VAL A 249 -17.89 10.30 -0.33
CA VAL A 249 -16.78 10.47 0.65
C VAL A 249 -17.26 10.22 2.07
N ALA A 250 -18.41 10.74 2.50
CA ALA A 250 -18.93 10.49 3.84
C ALA A 250 -19.20 8.99 4.09
N ARG A 251 -19.84 8.30 3.13
CA ARG A 251 -20.10 6.87 3.20
C ARG A 251 -18.80 6.05 3.22
N TRP A 252 -17.83 6.38 2.37
CA TRP A 252 -16.56 5.71 2.33
C TRP A 252 -15.69 6.00 3.55
N SER A 253 -15.81 7.19 4.18
CA SER A 253 -15.16 7.47 5.47
C SER A 253 -15.62 6.52 6.56
N TRP A 254 -16.92 6.22 6.59
CA TRP A 254 -17.48 5.23 7.51
C TRP A 254 -16.92 3.83 7.27
N TYR A 255 -16.85 3.39 6.00
CA TYR A 255 -16.30 2.07 5.65
C TYR A 255 -14.79 1.99 5.90
N THR A 256 -14.05 3.05 5.58
CA THR A 256 -12.60 3.16 5.83
C THR A 256 -12.28 3.12 7.33
N LEU A 257 -13.11 3.72 8.17
CA LEU A 257 -12.94 3.65 9.63
C LEU A 257 -13.23 2.22 10.15
N GLY A 258 -14.22 1.53 9.58
CA GLY A 258 -14.48 0.11 9.86
C GLY A 258 -13.32 -0.79 9.44
N ASP A 259 -12.76 -0.58 8.27
CA ASP A 259 -11.58 -1.27 7.75
C ASP A 259 -10.36 -1.06 8.65
N LEU A 260 -10.09 0.20 9.04
CA LEU A 260 -9.05 0.52 10.02
C LEU A 260 -9.26 -0.22 11.34
N GLY A 261 -10.52 -0.36 11.78
CA GLY A 261 -10.87 -1.14 12.98
C GLY A 261 -10.50 -2.63 12.85
N LEU A 262 -10.75 -3.24 11.69
CA LEU A 262 -10.30 -4.60 11.38
C LEU A 262 -8.77 -4.68 11.34
N TYR A 263 -8.14 -3.68 10.71
CA TYR A 263 -6.69 -3.60 10.56
C TYR A 263 -5.97 -3.58 11.91
N VAL A 264 -6.48 -2.83 12.88
CA VAL A 264 -5.90 -2.76 14.24
C VAL A 264 -6.41 -3.88 15.18
N ALA A 265 -7.06 -4.92 14.65
CA ALA A 265 -7.52 -6.12 15.35
C ALA A 265 -8.73 -5.92 16.29
N VAL A 266 -9.62 -4.98 16.00
CA VAL A 266 -10.92 -4.73 16.69
C VAL A 266 -10.79 -4.31 18.17
N ILE A 267 -9.99 -5.00 18.97
CA ILE A 267 -9.82 -4.67 20.41
C ILE A 267 -9.35 -3.24 20.64
N PRO A 268 -8.31 -2.72 19.95
CA PRO A 268 -7.95 -1.30 20.02
C PRO A 268 -9.08 -0.35 19.60
N LEU A 269 -9.92 -0.73 18.62
CA LEU A 269 -11.09 0.06 18.23
C LEU A 269 -12.12 0.16 19.35
N VAL A 270 -12.45 -0.97 20.00
CA VAL A 270 -13.38 -1.01 21.15
C VAL A 270 -12.85 -0.21 22.33
N ALA A 271 -11.53 -0.23 22.56
CA ALA A 271 -10.88 0.50 23.65
C ALA A 271 -10.71 2.02 23.35
N ALA A 272 -10.70 2.41 22.06
CA ALA A 272 -10.35 3.76 21.66
C ALA A 272 -11.20 4.86 22.29
N PRO A 273 -12.55 4.81 22.34
CA PRO A 273 -13.35 5.86 22.96
C PRO A 273 -12.99 6.09 24.43
N ALA A 274 -12.73 5.01 25.20
CA ALA A 274 -12.32 5.10 26.59
C ALA A 274 -10.93 5.76 26.73
N ALA A 275 -9.98 5.34 25.88
CA ALA A 275 -8.64 5.90 25.85
C ALA A 275 -8.63 7.38 25.44
N LEU A 276 -9.41 7.76 24.44
CA LEU A 276 -9.55 9.14 23.97
C LEU A 276 -10.21 10.03 25.03
N ALA A 277 -11.24 9.52 25.74
CA ALA A 277 -11.87 10.23 26.84
C ALA A 277 -10.90 10.43 28.01
N ASP A 278 -10.03 9.48 28.32
CA ASP A 278 -8.99 9.64 29.34
C ASP A 278 -7.96 10.71 28.93
N LEU A 279 -7.46 10.65 27.69
CA LEU A 279 -6.57 11.68 27.13
C LEU A 279 -7.19 13.08 27.16
N TRP A 280 -8.47 13.17 26.80
CA TRP A 280 -9.23 14.41 26.85
C TRP A 280 -9.30 14.99 28.28
N ARG A 281 -9.72 14.18 29.25
CA ARG A 281 -9.80 14.60 30.66
C ARG A 281 -8.45 15.07 31.18
N ARG A 282 -7.37 14.32 30.91
CA ARG A 282 -6.02 14.67 31.34
C ARG A 282 -5.48 15.91 30.62
N GLY A 283 -5.76 16.06 29.33
CA GLY A 283 -5.44 17.28 28.59
C GLY A 283 -6.12 18.51 29.19
N ARG A 284 -7.41 18.39 29.50
CA ARG A 284 -8.19 19.46 30.19
C ARG A 284 -7.67 19.73 31.60
N ALA A 285 -7.13 18.73 32.28
CA ALA A 285 -6.49 18.88 33.60
C ALA A 285 -5.04 19.41 33.52
N GLY A 286 -4.55 19.79 32.32
CA GLY A 286 -3.24 20.43 32.14
C GLY A 286 -2.12 19.53 31.64
N SER A 287 -2.37 18.24 31.35
CA SER A 287 -1.36 17.36 30.76
C SER A 287 -1.12 17.74 29.29
N SER A 288 -0.08 18.55 29.05
CA SER A 288 0.30 18.99 27.71
C SER A 288 0.69 17.82 26.77
N ARG A 289 1.27 16.74 27.30
CA ARG A 289 1.63 15.56 26.51
C ARG A 289 0.39 14.80 26.02
N ASP A 290 -0.59 14.59 26.92
CA ASP A 290 -1.84 13.92 26.57
C ASP A 290 -2.65 14.74 25.57
N ALA A 291 -2.72 16.06 25.76
CA ALA A 291 -3.36 16.97 24.81
C ALA A 291 -2.68 16.98 23.44
N SER A 292 -1.33 16.92 23.40
CA SER A 292 -0.59 16.88 22.13
C SER A 292 -0.78 15.58 21.38
N PHE A 293 -0.74 14.44 22.08
CA PHE A 293 -0.97 13.14 21.44
C PHE A 293 -2.42 13.02 20.95
N LEU A 294 -3.39 13.43 21.74
CA LEU A 294 -4.80 13.45 21.34
C LEU A 294 -5.01 14.34 20.09
N GLY A 295 -4.41 15.52 20.09
CA GLY A 295 -4.46 16.43 18.94
C GLY A 295 -3.92 15.79 17.67
N LEU A 296 -2.73 15.21 17.73
CA LEU A 296 -2.12 14.52 16.58
C LEU A 296 -2.94 13.29 16.16
N PHE A 297 -3.33 12.45 17.12
CA PHE A 297 -4.09 11.23 16.86
C PHE A 297 -5.38 11.53 16.08
N VAL A 298 -6.20 12.44 16.60
CA VAL A 298 -7.49 12.78 15.96
C VAL A 298 -7.27 13.40 14.60
N SER A 299 -6.39 14.40 14.50
CA SER A 299 -6.22 15.16 13.25
C SER A 299 -5.65 14.29 12.12
N VAL A 300 -4.63 13.50 12.40
CA VAL A 300 -4.01 12.61 11.37
C VAL A 300 -4.99 11.54 10.93
N ASN A 301 -5.72 10.90 11.87
CA ASN A 301 -6.69 9.87 11.49
C ASN A 301 -7.86 10.46 10.68
N VAL A 302 -8.40 11.61 11.08
CA VAL A 302 -9.49 12.25 10.33
C VAL A 302 -9.05 12.60 8.91
N VAL A 303 -7.89 13.25 8.75
CA VAL A 303 -7.38 13.61 7.41
C VAL A 303 -7.13 12.37 6.58
N THR A 304 -6.49 11.35 7.15
CA THR A 304 -6.18 10.10 6.44
C THR A 304 -7.46 9.38 5.99
N VAL A 305 -8.43 9.22 6.90
CA VAL A 305 -9.70 8.55 6.58
C VAL A 305 -10.46 9.29 5.47
N ILE A 306 -10.53 10.61 5.52
CA ILE A 306 -11.22 11.42 4.49
C ILE A 306 -10.54 11.27 3.14
N ILE A 307 -9.21 11.32 3.07
CA ILE A 307 -8.48 11.22 1.79
C ILE A 307 -8.57 9.82 1.19
N VAL A 308 -8.43 8.78 2.00
CA VAL A 308 -8.61 7.40 1.52
C VAL A 308 -10.06 7.16 1.10
N ALA A 309 -11.03 7.72 1.82
CA ALA A 309 -12.44 7.65 1.45
C ALA A 309 -12.73 8.38 0.13
N ALA A 310 -12.14 9.55 -0.09
CA ALA A 310 -12.25 10.27 -1.35
C ALA A 310 -11.69 9.43 -2.51
N PHE A 311 -10.51 8.83 -2.32
CA PHE A 311 -9.92 7.91 -3.29
C PHE A 311 -10.82 6.70 -3.57
N SER A 312 -11.35 6.04 -2.52
CA SER A 312 -12.24 4.89 -2.65
C SER A 312 -13.59 5.22 -3.32
N SER A 313 -14.05 6.48 -3.21
CA SER A 313 -15.29 6.96 -3.82
C SER A 313 -15.12 7.32 -5.29
N ALA A 314 -13.90 7.63 -5.73
CA ALA A 314 -13.58 7.97 -7.11
C ALA A 314 -13.58 6.72 -8.01
N THR A 315 -13.82 6.93 -9.30
CA THR A 315 -13.86 5.83 -10.30
C THR A 315 -12.56 5.02 -10.29
N PHE A 316 -11.42 5.68 -10.20
CA PHE A 316 -10.11 5.05 -10.14
C PHE A 316 -9.92 4.18 -8.88
N GLY A 317 -10.51 4.55 -7.74
CA GLY A 317 -10.45 3.76 -6.50
C GLY A 317 -11.23 2.45 -6.54
N GLY A 318 -12.01 2.21 -7.59
CA GLY A 318 -12.68 0.93 -7.87
C GLY A 318 -13.71 0.51 -6.83
N ALA A 319 -14.24 1.43 -6.03
CA ALA A 319 -15.25 1.18 -4.97
C ALA A 319 -14.87 0.02 -4.05
N ARG A 320 -13.65 0.02 -3.49
CA ARG A 320 -13.07 -1.01 -2.61
C ARG A 320 -12.39 -0.41 -1.39
N LEU A 321 -12.06 -1.25 -0.40
CA LEU A 321 -11.29 -0.87 0.78
C LEU A 321 -9.81 -0.77 0.43
N HIS A 322 -9.11 0.16 1.10
CA HIS A 322 -7.71 0.46 0.84
C HIS A 322 -6.93 0.64 2.15
N ASP A 323 -6.83 -0.39 2.99
CA ASP A 323 -6.01 -0.34 4.20
C ASP A 323 -4.52 -0.14 3.88
N ARG A 324 -4.11 -0.49 2.65
CA ARG A 324 -2.80 -0.17 2.07
C ARG A 324 -2.45 1.32 2.15
N TYR A 325 -3.43 2.20 2.26
CA TYR A 325 -3.24 3.64 2.44
C TYR A 325 -3.46 4.13 3.87
N LEU A 326 -3.80 3.21 4.80
CA LEU A 326 -4.05 3.51 6.21
C LEU A 326 -2.96 3.01 7.14
N PHE A 327 -2.19 2.00 6.75
CA PHE A 327 -1.31 1.24 7.64
C PHE A 327 -0.27 2.10 8.39
N TYR A 328 0.13 3.23 7.86
CA TYR A 328 1.11 4.11 8.50
C TYR A 328 0.56 4.83 9.75
N VAL A 329 -0.76 4.86 9.98
CA VAL A 329 -1.34 5.39 11.23
C VAL A 329 -1.44 4.33 12.33
N ALA A 330 -1.22 3.04 12.02
CA ALA A 330 -1.30 1.95 12.99
C ALA A 330 -0.44 2.17 14.24
N PRO A 331 0.81 2.70 14.16
CA PRO A 331 1.60 2.98 15.35
C PRO A 331 0.91 3.92 16.36
N LEU A 332 0.10 4.89 15.89
CA LEU A 332 -0.67 5.77 16.77
C LEU A 332 -1.76 4.98 17.52
N TRP A 333 -2.45 4.07 16.85
CA TRP A 333 -3.45 3.20 17.46
C TRP A 333 -2.84 2.24 18.49
N LEU A 334 -1.68 1.68 18.19
CA LEU A 334 -0.96 0.80 19.11
C LEU A 334 -0.47 1.56 20.35
N VAL A 335 -0.01 2.81 20.20
CA VAL A 335 0.33 3.69 21.33
C VAL A 335 -0.92 4.00 22.16
N LEU A 336 -2.04 4.37 21.52
CA LEU A 336 -3.31 4.65 22.20
C LEU A 336 -3.77 3.42 23.01
N PHE A 337 -3.74 2.25 22.40
CA PHE A 337 -4.13 1.00 23.03
C PHE A 337 -3.23 0.64 24.22
N ALA A 338 -1.90 0.68 24.04
CA ALA A 338 -0.95 0.42 25.10
C ALA A 338 -1.09 1.43 26.27
N LEU A 339 -1.38 2.70 25.95
CA LEU A 339 -1.62 3.74 26.94
C LEU A 339 -2.86 3.44 27.78
N TRP A 340 -3.95 3.02 27.14
CA TRP A 340 -5.17 2.58 27.81
C TRP A 340 -4.92 1.38 28.75
N LEU A 341 -4.16 0.37 28.29
CA LEU A 341 -3.79 -0.78 29.13
C LEU A 341 -2.97 -0.38 30.37
N VAL A 342 -1.97 0.51 30.18
CA VAL A 342 -1.07 0.98 31.28
C VAL A 342 -1.81 1.78 32.32
N ARG A 343 -2.84 2.52 31.91
CA ARG A 343 -3.61 3.40 32.82
C ARG A 343 -4.71 2.67 33.56
N GLY A 344 -4.79 1.35 33.47
CA GLY A 344 -5.69 0.52 34.25
C GLY A 344 -7.06 0.33 33.58
N ALA A 345 -7.06 0.34 32.24
CA ALA A 345 -8.21 -0.01 31.40
C ALA A 345 -9.56 0.26 32.10
N PRO A 346 -10.11 1.49 32.03
CA PRO A 346 -11.33 1.81 32.74
C PRO A 346 -12.42 0.77 32.37
N SER A 347 -12.76 -0.06 33.32
CA SER A 347 -13.60 -1.25 33.13
C SER A 347 -15.07 -0.99 33.45
N SER A 348 -15.51 0.27 33.51
CA SER A 348 -16.92 0.54 33.68
C SER A 348 -17.70 0.05 32.46
N TRP A 349 -18.76 -0.69 32.67
CA TRP A 349 -19.66 -1.19 31.63
C TRP A 349 -20.13 -0.08 30.69
N THR A 350 -20.39 1.10 31.22
CA THR A 350 -20.80 2.27 30.42
C THR A 350 -19.70 2.70 29.45
N THR A 351 -18.44 2.76 29.89
CA THR A 351 -17.32 3.18 29.04
C THR A 351 -17.05 2.17 27.92
N LEU A 352 -17.19 0.89 28.22
CA LEU A 352 -17.00 -0.18 27.26
C LEU A 352 -18.17 -0.30 26.28
N ALA A 353 -19.41 -0.10 26.74
CA ALA A 353 -20.57 -0.05 25.87
C ALA A 353 -20.51 1.13 24.89
N VAL A 354 -20.03 2.31 25.33
CA VAL A 354 -19.77 3.47 24.47
C VAL A 354 -18.70 3.17 23.39
N GLY A 355 -17.77 2.26 23.65
CA GLY A 355 -16.78 1.82 22.66
C GLY A 355 -17.28 0.71 21.75
N ALA A 356 -17.96 -0.29 22.32
CA ALA A 356 -18.43 -1.46 21.58
C ALA A 356 -19.58 -1.14 20.61
N ALA A 357 -20.50 -0.25 20.98
CA ALA A 357 -21.64 0.09 20.12
C ALA A 357 -21.21 0.76 18.80
N PRO A 358 -20.35 1.81 18.77
CA PRO A 358 -19.81 2.34 17.52
C PRO A 358 -19.01 1.31 16.74
N ALA A 359 -18.19 0.47 17.40
CA ALA A 359 -17.42 -0.56 16.72
C ALA A 359 -18.36 -1.61 16.07
N ALA A 360 -19.41 -2.03 16.75
CA ALA A 360 -20.41 -2.95 16.21
C ALA A 360 -21.19 -2.30 15.05
N ALA A 361 -21.54 -1.01 15.15
CA ALA A 361 -22.19 -0.27 14.08
C ALA A 361 -21.27 -0.16 12.85
N LEU A 362 -20.00 0.22 13.03
CA LEU A 362 -19.01 0.31 11.95
C LEU A 362 -18.83 -1.02 11.24
N LEU A 363 -18.57 -2.08 11.98
CA LEU A 363 -18.31 -3.40 11.40
C LEU A 363 -19.58 -4.08 10.88
N GLY A 364 -20.70 -3.97 11.59
CA GLY A 364 -21.97 -4.57 11.18
C GLY A 364 -22.61 -3.95 9.94
N THR A 365 -22.24 -2.71 9.60
CA THR A 365 -22.72 -2.01 8.41
C THR A 365 -21.76 -2.08 7.23
N LEU A 366 -20.58 -2.68 7.39
CA LEU A 366 -19.67 -2.90 6.27
C LEU A 366 -20.34 -3.78 5.20
N PRO A 367 -20.37 -3.34 3.93
CA PRO A 367 -20.93 -4.15 2.85
C PRO A 367 -20.13 -5.44 2.68
N GLN A 368 -20.81 -6.58 2.72
CA GLN A 368 -20.17 -7.89 2.63
C GLN A 368 -19.35 -8.08 1.37
N ARG A 369 -19.83 -7.52 0.25
CA ARG A 369 -19.09 -7.53 -1.03
C ARG A 369 -17.67 -6.95 -0.92
N LEU A 370 -17.42 -6.04 0.04
CA LEU A 370 -16.10 -5.45 0.26
C LEU A 370 -15.17 -6.39 1.04
N LEU A 371 -15.74 -7.26 1.90
CA LEU A 371 -14.99 -8.21 2.71
C LEU A 371 -14.76 -9.54 1.99
N LEU A 372 -15.66 -9.90 1.05
CA LEU A 372 -15.68 -11.18 0.34
C LEU A 372 -15.19 -11.07 -1.10
N ARG A 373 -14.66 -9.92 -1.51
CA ARG A 373 -14.14 -9.74 -2.87
C ARG A 373 -12.95 -10.66 -3.14
N ASP A 374 -12.82 -10.99 -4.42
CA ASP A 374 -11.89 -11.97 -4.94
C ASP A 374 -10.43 -11.74 -4.52
N THR A 375 -9.67 -12.81 -4.45
CA THR A 375 -8.29 -12.90 -3.92
C THR A 375 -7.34 -11.84 -4.47
N ASN A 376 -7.52 -11.42 -5.71
CA ASN A 376 -6.68 -10.42 -6.38
C ASN A 376 -6.76 -9.00 -5.78
N LEU A 377 -7.79 -8.72 -4.98
CA LEU A 377 -8.03 -7.40 -4.37
C LEU A 377 -7.67 -7.34 -2.87
N GLN A 378 -7.30 -8.46 -2.28
CA GLN A 378 -6.93 -8.54 -0.86
C GLN A 378 -5.64 -7.78 -0.51
N PHE A 379 -4.87 -7.37 -1.52
CA PHE A 379 -3.65 -6.59 -1.31
C PHE A 379 -3.88 -5.13 -1.00
N ASP A 380 -4.98 -4.58 -1.47
CA ASP A 380 -5.37 -3.23 -1.10
C ASP A 380 -5.99 -3.20 0.30
N ALA A 381 -6.47 -4.36 0.80
CA ALA A 381 -7.14 -4.51 2.09
C ALA A 381 -6.73 -5.82 2.79
N VAL A 382 -5.50 -5.90 3.28
CA VAL A 382 -4.93 -7.10 3.94
C VAL A 382 -5.67 -7.49 5.22
N ALA A 383 -6.31 -6.55 5.90
CA ALA A 383 -7.12 -6.80 7.08
C ALA A 383 -8.38 -7.62 6.79
N THR A 384 -8.82 -7.68 5.54
CA THR A 384 -9.99 -8.47 5.13
C THR A 384 -9.65 -9.93 4.81
N ALA A 385 -8.38 -10.32 4.81
CA ALA A 385 -7.93 -11.66 4.40
C ALA A 385 -8.54 -12.79 5.24
N VAL A 386 -8.64 -12.62 6.56
CA VAL A 386 -9.32 -13.59 7.44
C VAL A 386 -10.80 -13.76 7.05
N TRP A 387 -11.47 -12.66 6.74
CA TRP A 387 -12.90 -12.66 6.41
C TRP A 387 -13.18 -13.29 5.05
N SER A 388 -12.31 -13.13 4.09
CA SER A 388 -12.43 -13.77 2.78
C SER A 388 -12.34 -15.31 2.85
N ARG A 389 -11.64 -15.86 3.83
CA ARG A 389 -11.58 -17.32 4.08
C ARG A 389 -12.88 -17.87 4.66
N ILE A 390 -13.64 -17.06 5.40
CA ILE A 390 -14.95 -17.45 5.92
C ILE A 390 -15.99 -17.60 4.79
N ARG A 391 -15.77 -17.00 3.64
CA ARG A 391 -16.59 -17.20 2.43
C ARG A 391 -16.76 -18.67 2.04
N ALA A 392 -15.75 -19.51 2.27
CA ALA A 392 -15.83 -20.94 2.01
C ALA A 392 -16.94 -21.63 2.84
N VAL A 393 -17.43 -20.97 3.91
CA VAL A 393 -18.48 -21.50 4.77
C VAL A 393 -19.87 -21.21 4.24
N ASP A 394 -20.17 -20.03 3.70
CA ASP A 394 -21.46 -19.76 3.05
C ASP A 394 -21.58 -18.36 2.39
N ALA A 395 -21.36 -18.27 1.08
CA ALA A 395 -21.60 -17.04 0.32
C ALA A 395 -23.12 -16.73 0.14
N SER A 396 -23.99 -17.69 0.39
CA SER A 396 -25.44 -17.57 0.24
C SER A 396 -26.14 -16.93 1.44
N ARG A 397 -25.44 -16.79 2.58
CA ARG A 397 -26.02 -16.29 3.84
C ARG A 397 -25.42 -14.98 4.30
N PRO A 398 -25.81 -13.84 3.74
CA PRO A 398 -25.24 -12.53 4.06
C PRO A 398 -25.33 -12.15 5.56
N ASN A 399 -26.29 -12.64 6.29
CA ASN A 399 -26.48 -12.32 7.71
C ASN A 399 -25.45 -13.02 8.61
N VAL A 400 -24.87 -14.16 8.18
CA VAL A 400 -23.87 -14.89 8.97
C VAL A 400 -22.61 -14.08 9.16
N LEU A 401 -22.12 -13.43 8.10
CA LEU A 401 -20.92 -12.60 8.20
C LEU A 401 -21.15 -11.38 9.13
N ARG A 402 -22.31 -10.72 9.02
CA ARG A 402 -22.67 -9.62 9.92
C ARG A 402 -22.72 -10.09 11.37
N LEU A 403 -23.33 -11.25 11.60
CA LEU A 403 -23.38 -11.85 12.93
C LEU A 403 -21.97 -12.14 13.44
N LEU A 404 -21.07 -12.71 12.63
CA LEU A 404 -19.69 -12.98 13.00
C LEU A 404 -18.92 -11.70 13.33
N LEU A 405 -19.11 -10.62 12.57
CA LEU A 405 -18.50 -9.32 12.86
C LEU A 405 -18.98 -8.76 14.20
N VAL A 406 -20.29 -8.82 14.45
CA VAL A 406 -20.86 -8.41 15.74
C VAL A 406 -20.34 -9.29 16.88
N LEU A 407 -20.30 -10.61 16.69
CA LEU A 407 -19.75 -11.55 17.67
C LEU A 407 -18.26 -11.28 17.94
N THR A 408 -17.50 -10.87 16.93
CA THR A 408 -16.08 -10.46 17.09
C THR A 408 -15.98 -9.23 17.99
N VAL A 409 -16.87 -8.25 17.84
CA VAL A 409 -16.92 -7.07 18.74
C VAL A 409 -17.32 -7.49 20.15
N LEU A 410 -18.31 -8.37 20.29
CA LEU A 410 -18.73 -8.89 21.60
C LEU A 410 -17.62 -9.72 22.27
N ALA A 411 -16.89 -10.53 21.49
CA ALA A 411 -15.73 -11.27 21.98
C ALA A 411 -14.60 -10.32 22.40
N ALA A 412 -14.34 -9.25 21.62
CA ALA A 412 -13.39 -8.20 21.99
C ALA A 412 -13.81 -7.49 23.27
N LEU A 413 -15.10 -7.16 23.41
CA LEU A 413 -15.66 -6.61 24.65
C LEU A 413 -15.50 -7.57 25.82
N GLY A 414 -15.83 -8.85 25.64
CA GLY A 414 -15.66 -9.89 26.64
C GLY A 414 -14.20 -10.05 27.07
N ALA A 415 -13.27 -10.04 26.12
CA ALA A 415 -11.83 -10.09 26.39
C ALA A 415 -11.36 -8.88 27.22
N VAL A 416 -11.84 -7.68 26.88
CA VAL A 416 -11.56 -6.44 27.60
C VAL A 416 -12.09 -6.50 29.04
N LEU A 417 -13.28 -7.03 29.24
CA LEU A 417 -13.88 -7.22 30.57
C LEU A 417 -13.14 -8.26 31.40
N ALA A 418 -12.80 -9.41 30.79
CA ALA A 418 -12.07 -10.48 31.44
C ALA A 418 -10.64 -10.09 31.84
N ALA A 419 -10.04 -9.21 31.08
CA ALA A 419 -8.65 -8.75 31.27
C ALA A 419 -8.47 -7.77 32.44
N GLY A 420 -9.51 -7.42 33.19
CA GLY A 420 -9.44 -6.42 34.27
C GLY A 420 -8.33 -6.66 35.30
N ARG A 421 -7.93 -7.92 35.52
CA ARG A 421 -6.76 -8.28 36.35
C ARG A 421 -5.46 -8.45 35.58
N TRP A 422 -5.51 -8.71 34.27
CA TRP A 422 -4.37 -9.03 33.41
C TRP A 422 -4.42 -8.25 32.08
N PRO A 423 -4.32 -6.91 32.11
CA PRO A 423 -4.49 -6.10 30.90
C PRO A 423 -3.46 -6.47 29.81
N LEU A 424 -2.29 -6.96 30.18
CA LEU A 424 -1.26 -7.44 29.24
C LEU A 424 -1.73 -8.61 28.36
N ALA A 425 -2.64 -9.45 28.88
CA ALA A 425 -3.17 -10.58 28.12
C ALA A 425 -3.89 -10.13 26.83
N LEU A 426 -4.36 -8.88 26.74
CA LEU A 426 -5.00 -8.32 25.54
C LEU A 426 -4.02 -8.07 24.39
N LEU A 427 -2.72 -8.01 24.64
CA LEU A 427 -1.71 -7.93 23.56
C LEU A 427 -1.67 -9.22 22.74
N VAL A 428 -1.95 -10.36 23.37
CA VAL A 428 -1.91 -11.68 22.71
C VAL A 428 -2.96 -11.80 21.60
N PRO A 429 -4.27 -11.57 21.84
CA PRO A 429 -5.25 -11.66 20.76
C PRO A 429 -5.00 -10.64 19.64
N VAL A 430 -4.49 -9.44 19.94
CA VAL A 430 -4.11 -8.47 18.89
C VAL A 430 -2.96 -9.02 18.04
N ALA A 431 -1.91 -9.56 18.66
CA ALA A 431 -0.80 -10.17 17.94
C ALA A 431 -1.26 -11.40 17.13
N VAL A 432 -2.13 -12.23 17.69
CA VAL A 432 -2.70 -13.40 16.99
C VAL A 432 -3.47 -12.97 15.74
N VAL A 433 -4.33 -11.96 15.83
CA VAL A 433 -5.08 -11.45 14.66
C VAL A 433 -4.13 -10.90 13.60
N PHE A 434 -3.08 -10.19 14.00
CA PHE A 434 -2.06 -9.69 13.05
C PHE A 434 -1.35 -10.86 12.34
N VAL A 435 -0.91 -11.86 13.10
CA VAL A 435 -0.25 -13.04 12.54
C VAL A 435 -1.20 -13.83 11.64
N LEU A 436 -2.45 -14.03 12.03
CA LEU A 436 -3.43 -14.73 11.19
C LEU A 436 -3.70 -14.00 9.88
N ASN A 437 -3.91 -12.68 9.92
CA ASN A 437 -4.06 -11.89 8.70
C ASN A 437 -2.82 -12.03 7.80
N ALA A 438 -1.62 -11.88 8.36
CA ALA A 438 -0.38 -12.04 7.61
C ALA A 438 -0.28 -13.45 6.99
N VAL A 439 -0.49 -14.50 7.79
CA VAL A 439 -0.42 -15.89 7.32
C VAL A 439 -1.42 -16.16 6.19
N PHE A 440 -2.67 -15.70 6.32
CA PHE A 440 -3.68 -15.93 5.27
C PHE A 440 -3.35 -15.17 3.98
N VAL A 441 -2.85 -13.94 4.08
CA VAL A 441 -2.40 -13.22 2.89
C VAL A 441 -1.19 -13.91 2.25
N TRP A 442 -0.20 -14.32 3.03
CA TRP A 442 0.96 -15.06 2.54
C TRP A 442 0.55 -16.38 1.87
N GLN A 443 -0.32 -17.18 2.52
CA GLN A 443 -0.82 -18.43 1.94
C GLN A 443 -1.55 -18.21 0.63
N SER A 444 -2.43 -17.22 0.57
CA SER A 444 -3.14 -16.86 -0.65
C SER A 444 -2.14 -16.54 -1.77
N ARG A 445 -1.07 -15.82 -1.46
CA ARG A 445 -0.05 -15.41 -2.42
C ARG A 445 0.80 -16.55 -2.94
N ILE A 446 1.32 -17.36 -2.05
CA ILE A 446 2.12 -18.51 -2.43
C ILE A 446 1.28 -19.45 -3.30
N HIS A 447 0.04 -19.71 -2.89
CA HIS A 447 -0.86 -20.58 -3.63
C HIS A 447 -1.25 -20.00 -4.99
N ASP A 448 -1.60 -18.72 -5.08
CA ASP A 448 -2.01 -18.08 -6.33
C ASP A 448 -0.82 -17.94 -7.30
N ALA A 449 0.38 -17.67 -6.79
CA ALA A 449 1.58 -17.59 -7.60
C ALA A 449 2.01 -18.98 -8.12
N ASP A 450 1.99 -20.01 -7.27
CA ASP A 450 2.48 -21.35 -7.65
C ASP A 450 1.54 -22.07 -8.62
N ILE A 451 0.21 -21.93 -8.48
CA ILE A 451 -0.74 -22.74 -9.25
C ILE A 451 -1.13 -22.10 -10.57
N ARG A 452 -1.28 -20.77 -10.62
CA ARG A 452 -1.85 -20.10 -11.79
C ARG A 452 -0.83 -19.67 -12.84
N VAL A 453 0.43 -19.53 -12.47
CA VAL A 453 1.44 -18.91 -13.33
C VAL A 453 2.62 -19.84 -13.61
N PHE A 454 2.90 -20.84 -12.76
CA PHE A 454 4.16 -21.60 -12.79
C PHE A 454 3.98 -23.12 -12.82
N ALA A 455 3.85 -23.66 -14.01
CA ALA A 455 4.09 -25.09 -14.24
C ALA A 455 5.60 -25.45 -14.23
N ASP A 456 6.48 -24.49 -14.51
CA ASP A 456 7.93 -24.70 -14.53
C ASP A 456 8.66 -23.68 -13.64
N ASN A 457 9.24 -24.18 -12.55
CA ASN A 457 9.78 -23.42 -11.44
C ASN A 457 11.29 -23.17 -11.55
N ARG A 458 11.84 -23.13 -12.78
CA ARG A 458 13.27 -22.97 -13.02
C ARG A 458 13.62 -21.50 -13.29
N PRO A 459 14.32 -20.80 -12.37
CA PRO A 459 14.71 -19.39 -12.57
C PRO A 459 15.48 -19.15 -13.88
N ALA A 460 16.25 -20.13 -14.34
CA ALA A 460 17.01 -20.04 -15.58
C ALA A 460 16.13 -19.86 -16.84
N THR A 461 14.84 -20.20 -16.78
CA THR A 461 13.91 -20.07 -17.91
C THR A 461 13.11 -18.78 -17.87
N TRP A 462 13.25 -17.94 -16.86
CA TRP A 462 12.42 -16.74 -16.72
C TRP A 462 12.87 -15.60 -17.63
N SER A 463 14.17 -15.50 -17.92
CA SER A 463 14.73 -14.54 -18.89
C SER A 463 14.81 -15.11 -20.32
N TRP A 464 13.83 -15.93 -20.70
CA TRP A 464 13.81 -16.66 -21.96
C TRP A 464 13.81 -15.75 -23.20
N VAL A 465 13.25 -14.55 -23.11
CA VAL A 465 13.27 -13.56 -24.19
C VAL A 465 14.68 -13.02 -24.37
N ASP A 466 15.33 -12.57 -23.28
CA ASP A 466 16.69 -12.02 -23.31
C ASP A 466 17.73 -13.02 -23.80
N GLN A 467 17.48 -14.33 -23.57
CA GLN A 467 18.34 -15.41 -24.07
C GLN A 467 18.16 -15.70 -25.56
N ALA A 468 16.98 -15.36 -26.11
CA ALA A 468 16.62 -15.70 -27.50
C ALA A 468 16.90 -14.58 -28.51
N VAL A 469 17.18 -13.36 -28.05
CA VAL A 469 17.41 -12.19 -28.91
C VAL A 469 18.83 -11.60 -28.71
N PRO A 470 19.37 -10.88 -29.70
CA PRO A 470 20.64 -10.16 -29.57
C PRO A 470 20.64 -9.17 -28.40
N PRO A 471 21.81 -8.83 -27.83
CA PRO A 471 21.91 -7.91 -26.68
C PRO A 471 21.36 -6.51 -26.90
N ASP A 472 21.34 -6.04 -28.12
CA ASP A 472 20.88 -4.73 -28.59
C ASP A 472 19.46 -4.73 -29.14
N ALA A 473 18.76 -5.87 -29.10
CA ALA A 473 17.41 -6.00 -29.63
C ALA A 473 16.37 -5.37 -28.70
N GLU A 474 15.45 -4.61 -29.28
CA GLU A 474 14.22 -4.17 -28.64
C GLU A 474 13.11 -5.18 -28.90
N VAL A 475 12.44 -5.59 -27.84
CA VAL A 475 11.31 -6.53 -27.90
C VAL A 475 10.03 -5.84 -27.47
N THR A 476 9.04 -5.85 -28.33
CA THR A 476 7.72 -5.30 -28.01
C THR A 476 6.83 -6.37 -27.39
N ASP A 477 6.35 -6.16 -26.19
CA ASP A 477 5.32 -7.01 -25.60
C ASP A 477 3.94 -6.55 -26.09
N VAL A 478 3.17 -7.46 -26.68
CA VAL A 478 1.84 -7.17 -27.23
C VAL A 478 0.79 -7.92 -26.44
N PHE A 479 0.24 -7.25 -25.46
CA PHE A 479 -0.83 -7.77 -24.62
C PHE A 479 -2.19 -7.58 -25.31
N VAL A 480 -2.87 -8.70 -25.58
CA VAL A 480 -4.22 -8.72 -26.14
C VAL A 480 -5.21 -9.04 -25.05
N GLU A 481 -6.02 -8.07 -24.64
CA GLU A 481 -7.00 -8.21 -23.57
C GLU A 481 -8.32 -8.74 -24.14
N SER A 482 -8.48 -10.07 -24.20
CA SER A 482 -9.76 -10.69 -24.55
C SER A 482 -9.84 -12.15 -24.06
N GLY A 483 -11.03 -12.55 -23.60
CA GLY A 483 -11.40 -13.92 -23.31
C GLY A 483 -11.27 -14.39 -21.86
N PRO A 484 -11.72 -15.61 -21.57
CA PRO A 484 -11.81 -16.19 -20.21
C PRO A 484 -10.46 -16.46 -19.54
N CYS A 485 -9.36 -16.45 -20.29
CA CYS A 485 -7.99 -16.67 -19.76
C CYS A 485 -7.24 -15.40 -19.36
N GLN A 486 -7.90 -14.26 -19.36
CA GLN A 486 -7.32 -12.97 -19.06
C GLN A 486 -6.43 -12.95 -17.80
N PRO A 487 -6.82 -13.52 -16.64
CA PRO A 487 -5.98 -13.49 -15.43
C PRO A 487 -4.66 -14.25 -15.56
N VAL A 488 -4.65 -15.37 -16.27
CA VAL A 488 -3.45 -16.22 -16.46
C VAL A 488 -2.48 -15.53 -17.41
N ASN A 489 -3.00 -15.00 -18.51
CA ASN A 489 -2.19 -14.30 -19.49
C ASN A 489 -1.55 -13.02 -18.92
N ILE A 490 -2.32 -12.21 -18.18
CA ILE A 490 -1.79 -11.02 -17.51
C ILE A 490 -0.61 -11.36 -16.59
N GLY A 491 -0.76 -12.40 -15.77
CA GLY A 491 0.32 -12.85 -14.88
C GLY A 491 1.57 -13.26 -15.65
N ALA A 492 1.41 -14.04 -16.72
CA ALA A 492 2.52 -14.51 -17.55
C ALA A 492 3.23 -13.36 -18.29
N PHE A 493 2.48 -12.39 -18.82
CA PHE A 493 3.03 -11.20 -19.46
C PHE A 493 3.83 -10.36 -18.48
N ARG A 494 3.25 -10.03 -17.32
CA ARG A 494 3.91 -9.24 -16.28
C ARG A 494 5.18 -9.91 -15.77
N TRP A 495 5.14 -11.23 -15.62
CA TRP A 495 6.32 -11.98 -15.21
C TRP A 495 7.39 -11.97 -16.30
N THR A 496 7.01 -12.16 -17.56
CA THR A 496 7.92 -12.10 -18.68
C THR A 496 8.57 -10.72 -18.79
N GLU A 497 7.77 -9.65 -18.70
CA GLU A 497 8.28 -8.27 -18.66
C GLU A 497 9.24 -8.06 -17.47
N PHE A 498 8.87 -8.56 -16.28
CA PHE A 498 9.66 -8.37 -15.08
C PHE A 498 11.06 -8.99 -15.17
N PHE A 499 11.18 -10.18 -15.74
CA PHE A 499 12.44 -10.91 -15.79
C PHE A 499 13.22 -10.77 -17.10
N ASN A 500 12.74 -9.95 -18.05
CA ASN A 500 13.41 -9.68 -19.32
C ASN A 500 13.58 -8.17 -19.52
N GLU A 501 14.84 -7.73 -19.59
CA GLU A 501 15.20 -6.30 -19.63
C GLU A 501 14.94 -5.66 -20.98
N ARG A 502 14.88 -6.48 -22.05
CA ARG A 502 14.72 -6.01 -23.43
C ARG A 502 13.29 -5.76 -23.85
N ILE A 503 12.34 -6.06 -22.96
CA ILE A 503 10.91 -5.83 -23.23
C ILE A 503 10.58 -4.35 -23.03
N THR A 504 10.57 -3.62 -24.13
CA THR A 504 10.17 -2.21 -24.21
C THR A 504 9.82 -1.88 -25.67
N PRO A 505 8.65 -1.37 -26.02
CA PRO A 505 7.50 -1.02 -25.18
C PRO A 505 6.52 -2.19 -24.93
N VAL A 506 5.62 -2.00 -23.96
CA VAL A 506 4.44 -2.85 -23.76
C VAL A 506 3.22 -2.21 -24.42
N LEU A 507 2.54 -2.96 -25.27
CA LEU A 507 1.37 -2.53 -26.03
C LEU A 507 0.11 -3.28 -25.56
N ARG A 508 -1.01 -2.57 -25.48
CA ARG A 508 -2.32 -3.16 -25.14
C ARG A 508 -3.29 -2.99 -26.28
N VAL A 509 -3.86 -4.11 -26.73
CA VAL A 509 -4.87 -4.16 -27.78
C VAL A 509 -6.25 -4.33 -27.13
N GLY A 510 -7.23 -3.51 -27.53
CA GLY A 510 -8.62 -3.66 -27.12
C GLY A 510 -9.04 -2.94 -25.84
N VAL A 511 -8.15 -2.13 -25.24
CA VAL A 511 -8.44 -1.40 -24.00
C VAL A 511 -8.65 0.10 -24.26
N PRO A 512 -9.61 0.75 -23.56
CA PRO A 512 -9.73 2.21 -23.60
C PRO A 512 -8.44 2.94 -23.20
N ALA A 513 -8.21 4.13 -23.79
CA ALA A 513 -6.98 4.91 -23.68
C ALA A 513 -6.62 5.35 -22.24
N ASP A 514 -7.54 5.24 -21.32
CA ASP A 514 -7.48 5.81 -19.96
C ASP A 514 -6.85 4.85 -18.92
N ILE A 515 -6.58 3.59 -19.28
CA ILE A 515 -5.98 2.62 -18.37
C ILE A 515 -4.48 2.48 -18.69
N THR A 516 -3.67 3.34 -18.10
CA THR A 516 -2.24 3.49 -18.44
C THR A 516 -1.29 2.57 -17.68
N THR A 517 -1.76 1.86 -16.66
CA THR A 517 -0.88 1.09 -15.76
C THR A 517 -0.21 -0.14 -16.39
N ASP A 518 -0.77 -0.69 -17.48
CA ASP A 518 -0.29 -1.94 -18.09
C ASP A 518 0.23 -1.79 -19.52
N GLY A 519 0.61 -0.60 -19.94
CA GLY A 519 1.18 -0.38 -21.27
C GLY A 519 0.44 0.67 -22.11
N ARG A 520 0.90 0.86 -23.35
CA ARG A 520 0.32 1.83 -24.30
C ARG A 520 -0.84 1.23 -25.06
N SER A 521 -2.01 1.87 -25.00
CA SER A 521 -3.15 1.49 -25.82
C SER A 521 -2.83 1.68 -27.32
N VAL A 522 -3.16 0.65 -28.10
CA VAL A 522 -2.97 0.64 -29.56
C VAL A 522 -4.24 0.13 -30.25
N ARG A 523 -4.35 0.39 -31.53
CA ARG A 523 -5.45 -0.09 -32.39
C ARG A 523 -4.90 -0.97 -33.49
N ILE A 524 -5.65 -2.02 -33.84
CA ILE A 524 -5.40 -2.82 -35.04
C ILE A 524 -6.29 -2.24 -36.13
N GLY A 525 -5.69 -1.83 -37.24
CA GLY A 525 -6.43 -1.39 -38.44
C GLY A 525 -7.12 -2.55 -39.14
N SER A 526 -8.08 -2.27 -40.02
CA SER A 526 -8.72 -3.27 -40.88
C SER A 526 -7.72 -3.99 -41.81
N ASP A 527 -6.56 -3.38 -42.02
CA ASP A 527 -5.43 -3.94 -42.75
C ASP A 527 -4.52 -4.83 -41.86
N GLY A 528 -4.88 -5.06 -40.59
CA GLY A 528 -4.09 -5.85 -39.65
C GLY A 528 -2.89 -5.12 -39.03
N VAL A 529 -2.60 -3.90 -39.43
CA VAL A 529 -1.45 -3.13 -38.92
C VAL A 529 -1.74 -2.56 -37.54
N VAL A 530 -0.82 -2.77 -36.60
CA VAL A 530 -0.88 -2.18 -35.25
C VAL A 530 -0.43 -0.72 -35.33
N ARG A 531 -1.28 0.17 -34.82
CA ARG A 531 -1.04 1.62 -34.83
C ARG A 531 -1.17 2.23 -33.45
N ARG A 532 -0.37 3.25 -33.18
CA ARG A 532 -0.59 4.14 -32.05
C ARG A 532 -1.94 4.86 -32.20
N LEU A 533 -2.42 5.46 -31.13
CA LEU A 533 -3.67 6.25 -31.17
C LEU A 533 -3.58 7.48 -32.12
N ASP A 534 -2.37 7.96 -32.39
CA ASP A 534 -2.09 9.03 -33.39
C ASP A 534 -2.08 8.52 -34.84
N GLY A 535 -2.36 7.25 -35.07
CA GLY A 535 -2.43 6.61 -36.39
C GLY A 535 -1.10 6.09 -36.95
N LYS A 536 0.04 6.35 -36.28
CA LYS A 536 1.34 5.88 -36.74
C LYS A 536 1.51 4.39 -36.55
N PRO A 537 2.01 3.64 -37.54
CA PRO A 537 2.29 2.22 -37.42
C PRO A 537 3.41 1.99 -36.40
N ILE A 538 3.37 0.83 -35.74
CA ILE A 538 4.42 0.40 -34.82
C ILE A 538 5.32 -0.59 -35.55
N ALA A 539 6.62 -0.31 -35.51
CA ALA A 539 7.66 -1.19 -36.03
C ALA A 539 8.48 -1.74 -34.88
N THR A 540 8.84 -3.02 -34.98
CA THR A 540 9.71 -3.73 -34.03
C THR A 540 10.38 -4.89 -34.72
N ASP A 541 11.55 -5.31 -34.23
CA ASP A 541 12.22 -6.51 -34.73
C ASP A 541 11.69 -7.77 -34.11
N TYR A 542 11.25 -7.68 -32.85
CA TYR A 542 10.73 -8.83 -32.08
C TYR A 542 9.47 -8.46 -31.31
N ALA A 543 8.56 -9.42 -31.15
CA ALA A 543 7.35 -9.25 -30.37
C ALA A 543 7.01 -10.49 -29.55
N VAL A 544 6.56 -10.29 -28.30
CA VAL A 544 5.97 -11.34 -27.46
C VAL A 544 4.46 -11.31 -27.58
N LEU A 545 3.84 -12.46 -27.81
CA LEU A 545 2.39 -12.60 -27.98
C LEU A 545 1.85 -13.83 -27.26
N PRO A 546 0.53 -13.85 -26.94
CA PRO A 546 -0.13 -15.05 -26.47
C PRO A 546 -0.22 -16.10 -27.60
N PRO A 547 -0.34 -17.39 -27.25
CA PRO A 547 -0.57 -18.44 -28.24
C PRO A 547 -1.90 -18.18 -28.98
N GLY A 548 -1.96 -18.62 -30.25
CA GLY A 548 -3.15 -18.43 -31.10
C GLY A 548 -3.24 -17.08 -31.82
N VAL A 549 -2.35 -16.15 -31.53
CA VAL A 549 -2.23 -14.87 -32.25
C VAL A 549 -1.07 -14.99 -33.25
N ALA A 550 -1.30 -14.71 -34.53
CA ALA A 550 -0.29 -14.81 -35.57
C ALA A 550 0.08 -13.42 -36.14
N LEU A 551 1.39 -13.15 -36.16
CA LEU A 551 1.97 -12.00 -36.84
C LEU A 551 2.53 -12.37 -38.23
N THR A 552 2.78 -11.34 -39.02
CA THR A 552 3.66 -11.47 -40.20
C THR A 552 5.09 -11.60 -39.69
N GLY A 553 5.64 -12.82 -39.73
CA GLY A 553 6.95 -13.15 -39.18
C GLY A 553 7.05 -14.64 -38.87
N ARG A 554 8.02 -15.00 -38.02
CA ARG A 554 8.21 -16.40 -37.56
C ARG A 554 8.39 -16.48 -36.05
N VAL A 555 7.88 -17.49 -35.41
CA VAL A 555 8.17 -17.83 -34.01
C VAL A 555 9.61 -18.30 -33.91
N ILE A 556 10.36 -17.77 -32.96
CA ILE A 556 11.77 -18.13 -32.70
C ILE A 556 11.96 -18.79 -31.33
N ALA A 557 11.07 -18.50 -30.35
CA ALA A 557 11.12 -19.12 -29.03
C ALA A 557 9.72 -19.19 -28.41
N HIS A 558 9.58 -20.04 -27.42
CA HIS A 558 8.36 -20.19 -26.60
C HIS A 558 8.70 -20.00 -25.13
N GLY A 559 7.88 -19.24 -24.43
CA GLY A 559 7.93 -19.11 -22.99
C GLY A 559 7.30 -20.33 -22.31
N THR A 560 7.83 -20.71 -21.17
CA THR A 560 7.27 -21.80 -20.34
C THR A 560 5.96 -21.37 -19.65
N LEU A 561 5.74 -20.06 -19.52
CA LEU A 561 4.55 -19.48 -18.90
C LEU A 561 3.49 -19.18 -19.94
N ALA A 562 2.28 -19.71 -19.75
CA ALA A 562 1.13 -19.53 -20.63
C ALA A 562 1.44 -19.75 -22.13
N ASN A 563 2.54 -20.48 -22.42
CA ASN A 563 3.00 -20.77 -23.79
C ASN A 563 3.14 -19.50 -24.66
N LEU A 564 3.59 -18.38 -24.06
CA LEU A 564 3.87 -17.15 -24.80
C LEU A 564 4.87 -17.41 -25.92
N GLN A 565 4.71 -16.69 -27.02
CA GLN A 565 5.51 -16.86 -28.24
C GLN A 565 6.35 -15.61 -28.51
N LEU A 566 7.64 -15.78 -28.76
CA LEU A 566 8.52 -14.74 -29.26
C LEU A 566 8.61 -14.84 -30.78
N TRP A 567 8.18 -13.78 -31.44
CA TRP A 567 8.17 -13.64 -32.88
C TRP A 567 9.31 -12.76 -33.37
N LYS A 568 9.98 -13.15 -34.43
CA LYS A 568 10.83 -12.27 -35.24
C LYS A 568 9.96 -11.64 -36.32
N VAL A 569 9.76 -10.33 -36.25
CA VAL A 569 8.84 -9.57 -37.10
C VAL A 569 9.61 -8.87 -38.24
N GLY A 570 10.67 -8.13 -37.92
CA GLY A 570 11.51 -7.44 -38.91
C GLY A 570 10.82 -6.27 -39.58
N GLY A 571 10.11 -5.44 -38.81
CA GLY A 571 9.44 -4.24 -39.32
C GLY A 571 8.09 -3.95 -38.68
N THR A 572 7.12 -3.54 -39.46
CA THR A 572 5.78 -3.15 -38.97
C THR A 572 5.03 -4.34 -38.37
N LEU A 573 4.50 -4.15 -37.17
CA LEU A 573 3.63 -5.13 -36.51
C LEU A 573 2.32 -5.30 -37.32
N HIS A 574 2.16 -6.48 -37.87
CA HIS A 574 1.00 -6.82 -38.72
C HIS A 574 0.42 -8.16 -38.31
N PHE A 575 -0.84 -8.17 -37.87
CA PHE A 575 -1.60 -9.37 -37.55
C PHE A 575 -2.13 -10.00 -38.84
N ARG A 576 -1.93 -11.32 -39.02
CA ARG A 576 -2.32 -12.03 -40.25
C ARG A 576 -3.82 -12.11 -40.45
N ASP A 577 -4.57 -12.23 -39.33
CA ASP A 577 -6.03 -12.36 -39.35
C ASP A 577 -6.67 -11.33 -38.42
N ALA A 578 -6.99 -10.15 -38.97
CA ALA A 578 -7.56 -9.06 -38.19
C ALA A 578 -8.96 -9.36 -37.60
N HIS A 579 -9.69 -10.33 -38.15
CA HIS A 579 -11.07 -10.64 -37.78
C HIS A 579 -11.20 -11.77 -36.75
N SER A 580 -10.19 -12.62 -36.58
CA SER A 580 -10.24 -13.78 -35.68
C SER A 580 -9.57 -13.56 -34.33
N ASN A 581 -8.98 -12.39 -34.09
CA ASN A 581 -8.12 -12.19 -32.93
C ASN A 581 -8.83 -12.27 -31.57
N ALA A 582 -10.10 -11.83 -31.47
CA ALA A 582 -10.88 -11.99 -30.25
C ALA A 582 -11.26 -13.46 -30.00
N ASP A 583 -11.61 -14.18 -31.06
CA ASP A 583 -12.03 -15.59 -31.00
C ASP A 583 -10.84 -16.54 -30.86
N ALA A 584 -9.72 -16.24 -31.50
CA ALA A 584 -8.48 -17.03 -31.41
C ALA A 584 -7.84 -16.95 -30.01
N VAL A 585 -7.87 -15.79 -29.37
CA VAL A 585 -7.40 -15.63 -27.98
C VAL A 585 -8.35 -16.33 -27.01
N ALA A 586 -9.65 -16.34 -27.27
CA ALA A 586 -10.64 -17.08 -26.48
C ALA A 586 -10.46 -18.62 -26.61
N ALA A 587 -10.06 -19.10 -27.78
CA ALA A 587 -9.84 -20.53 -28.06
C ALA A 587 -8.50 -21.07 -27.55
N ALA A 588 -7.52 -20.20 -27.29
CA ALA A 588 -6.15 -20.57 -26.90
C ALA A 588 -5.94 -20.78 -25.39
N CYS A 589 -7.01 -20.90 -24.59
CA CYS A 589 -6.91 -21.17 -23.16
C CYS A 589 -6.69 -22.67 -22.88
N PRO A 590 -5.50 -23.14 -22.55
CA PRO A 590 -5.35 -24.50 -22.06
C PRO A 590 -5.88 -24.60 -20.63
N GLY A 591 -6.84 -25.49 -20.39
CA GLY A 591 -7.15 -25.97 -19.05
C GLY A 591 -8.40 -25.40 -18.37
N THR A 592 -9.49 -25.25 -19.08
CA THR A 592 -10.85 -25.21 -18.48
C THR A 592 -11.58 -26.55 -18.72
N ALA A 593 -10.84 -27.66 -18.61
CA ALA A 593 -11.44 -28.98 -18.54
C ALA A 593 -11.25 -29.53 -17.12
#